data_0b676cdd31173de67752ab6103d692e7
#
_entry.id   0b676cdd31173de67752ab6103d692e7
#
_cell.length_a   1.000
_cell.length_b   1.000
_cell.length_c   1.000
_cell.angle_alpha   90.00
_cell.angle_beta   90.00
_cell.angle_gamma   90.00
#
_symmetry.space_group_name_H-M   'P 1'
#
loop_
_entity.id
_entity.type
_entity.pdbx_description
1 polymer ?
#
loop_
_entity_poly.entity_id
_entity_poly.type
_entity_poly.pdbx_seq_one_letter_code
_entity_poly.pdbx_strand_id
1 'polypeptide(L)'
;MRRWVTYILFIMATVGINAQQYTETQPDSTYYSRALELILKRDYEKARSILHQGLTFATGEIRIKSIQKIGLSWYFEGCVLKLQNKNKEAYRCFIEARKSFQEISDKGDEMSVLKQMAEIEKRFYSADEAMERYNEVVNIARQIPDTLMWIDALKGQSGVLKELGEWEEYLQLSLRLDSLMSNVGDVNIQMELNYERGDNAQK
;
A
#
# COMPACT_ATOMS: atom_id res chain seq x y z
N MET A 1 -10.37 -21.66 9.13
CA MET A 1 -9.48 -20.83 9.97
C MET A 1 -8.00 -20.86 9.56
N ARG A 2 -7.37 -22.02 9.22
CA ARG A 2 -5.93 -22.11 8.88
C ARG A 2 -5.50 -21.35 7.59
N ARG A 3 -6.34 -21.26 6.57
CA ARG A 3 -6.00 -20.58 5.28
C ARG A 3 -5.80 -19.06 5.39
N TRP A 4 -6.46 -18.41 6.34
CA TRP A 4 -6.41 -16.96 6.54
C TRP A 4 -5.15 -16.49 7.26
N VAL A 5 -4.62 -17.31 8.16
CA VAL A 5 -3.37 -17.04 8.87
C VAL A 5 -2.19 -17.02 7.89
N THR A 6 -2.19 -17.93 6.90
CA THR A 6 -1.15 -17.98 5.85
C THR A 6 -1.18 -16.76 4.94
N TYR A 7 -2.38 -16.22 4.62
CA TYR A 7 -2.50 -15.04 3.77
C TYR A 7 -2.01 -13.77 4.47
N ILE A 8 -2.30 -13.63 5.76
CA ILE A 8 -1.81 -12.49 6.57
C ILE A 8 -0.29 -12.60 6.82
N LEU A 9 0.23 -13.80 7.06
CA LEU A 9 1.66 -14.04 7.15
C LEU A 9 2.37 -13.78 5.82
N PHE A 10 1.72 -14.06 4.69
CA PHE A 10 2.24 -13.75 3.36
C PHE A 10 2.27 -12.23 3.10
N ILE A 11 1.21 -11.50 3.49
CA ILE A 11 1.18 -10.02 3.42
C ILE A 11 2.26 -9.43 4.34
N MET A 12 2.45 -9.96 5.54
CA MET A 12 3.52 -9.53 6.45
C MET A 12 4.92 -9.82 5.91
N ALA A 13 5.10 -10.94 5.22
CA ALA A 13 6.38 -11.30 4.59
C ALA A 13 6.71 -10.42 3.38
N THR A 14 5.70 -9.99 2.61
CA THR A 14 5.90 -9.08 1.46
C THR A 14 6.18 -7.64 1.88
N VAL A 15 5.80 -7.24 3.10
CA VAL A 15 6.11 -5.91 3.67
C VAL A 15 7.48 -5.89 4.38
N GLY A 16 8.26 -6.98 4.32
CA GLY A 16 9.63 -7.02 4.86
C GLY A 16 9.74 -6.94 6.39
N ILE A 17 8.69 -7.31 7.14
CA ILE A 17 8.74 -7.34 8.61
C ILE A 17 9.50 -8.58 9.05
N ASN A 18 10.83 -8.48 9.10
CA ASN A 18 11.68 -9.45 9.79
C ASN A 18 11.63 -9.18 11.29
N ALA A 19 10.85 -9.95 12.03
CA ALA A 19 10.69 -9.80 13.50
C ALA A 19 12.00 -9.99 14.28
N GLN A 20 13.09 -10.42 13.66
CA GLN A 20 14.36 -10.74 14.30
C GLN A 20 15.40 -9.60 14.36
N GLN A 21 15.11 -8.42 13.78
CA GLN A 21 16.12 -7.34 13.66
C GLN A 21 15.99 -6.21 14.70
N TYR A 22 15.12 -6.33 15.70
CA TYR A 22 14.83 -5.23 16.63
C TYR A 22 15.14 -5.56 18.09
N THR A 23 16.44 -5.77 18.39
CA THR A 23 16.95 -5.73 19.77
C THR A 23 17.99 -4.63 19.86
N GLU A 24 17.57 -3.38 19.89
CA GLU A 24 18.38 -2.28 20.42
C GLU A 24 17.60 -1.55 21.51
N THR A 25 18.18 -1.59 22.69
CA THR A 25 17.70 -1.05 23.95
C THR A 25 17.76 0.48 23.98
N GLN A 26 16.63 1.12 23.65
CA GLN A 26 16.37 2.52 24.01
C GLN A 26 15.01 2.62 24.74
N PRO A 27 14.81 3.56 25.68
CA PRO A 27 13.55 3.69 26.45
C PRO A 27 12.30 3.81 25.55
N ASP A 28 12.46 4.35 24.33
CA ASP A 28 11.40 4.48 23.33
C ASP A 28 11.03 3.15 22.65
N SER A 29 11.91 2.14 22.74
CA SER A 29 11.68 0.80 22.16
C SER A 29 10.55 0.04 22.85
N THR A 30 10.24 0.36 24.11
CA THR A 30 9.22 -0.34 24.92
C THR A 30 7.81 -0.09 24.34
N TYR A 31 7.49 1.14 23.98
CA TYR A 31 6.19 1.47 23.35
C TYR A 31 6.07 0.80 21.98
N TYR A 32 7.13 0.90 21.19
CA TYR A 32 7.18 0.31 19.86
C TYR A 32 7.06 -1.21 19.88
N SER A 33 7.84 -1.92 20.69
CA SER A 33 7.81 -3.38 20.81
C SER A 33 6.45 -3.88 21.29
N ARG A 34 5.87 -3.21 22.29
CA ARG A 34 4.54 -3.54 22.81
C ARG A 34 3.43 -3.31 21.78
N ALA A 35 3.55 -2.25 20.97
CA ALA A 35 2.60 -1.99 19.89
C ALA A 35 2.68 -3.05 18.80
N LEU A 36 3.87 -3.52 18.42
CA LEU A 36 4.03 -4.62 17.46
C LEU A 36 3.34 -5.90 17.93
N GLU A 37 3.50 -6.28 19.20
CA GLU A 37 2.80 -7.44 19.75
C GLU A 37 1.27 -7.31 19.65
N LEU A 38 0.73 -6.11 19.89
CA LEU A 38 -0.69 -5.85 19.79
C LEU A 38 -1.18 -5.90 18.34
N ILE A 39 -0.41 -5.38 17.39
CA ILE A 39 -0.71 -5.50 15.95
C ILE A 39 -0.79 -6.98 15.54
N LEU A 40 0.16 -7.80 15.99
CA LEU A 40 0.16 -9.24 15.73
C LEU A 40 -1.06 -9.94 16.34
N LYS A 41 -1.53 -9.48 17.50
CA LYS A 41 -2.75 -9.95 18.17
C LYS A 41 -4.03 -9.34 17.58
N ARG A 42 -3.93 -8.45 16.58
CA ARG A 42 -5.03 -7.69 15.96
C ARG A 42 -5.75 -6.74 16.92
N ASP A 43 -5.11 -6.33 18.00
CA ASP A 43 -5.61 -5.28 18.90
C ASP A 43 -5.11 -3.92 18.42
N TYR A 44 -5.58 -3.52 17.23
CA TYR A 44 -5.08 -2.35 16.51
C TYR A 44 -5.33 -1.05 17.26
N GLU A 45 -6.46 -0.92 17.94
CA GLU A 45 -6.81 0.28 18.72
C GLU A 45 -5.81 0.51 19.86
N LYS A 46 -5.53 -0.54 20.65
CA LYS A 46 -4.54 -0.42 21.73
C LYS A 46 -3.14 -0.20 21.19
N ALA A 47 -2.79 -0.85 20.07
CA ALA A 47 -1.49 -0.61 19.43
C ALA A 47 -1.30 0.87 19.07
N ARG A 48 -2.30 1.48 18.42
CA ARG A 48 -2.27 2.91 18.09
C ARG A 48 -2.21 3.81 19.32
N SER A 49 -2.99 3.50 20.35
CA SER A 49 -2.96 4.26 21.61
C SER A 49 -1.56 4.29 22.21
N ILE A 50 -0.89 3.14 22.25
CA ILE A 50 0.49 3.02 22.77
C ILE A 50 1.48 3.79 21.89
N LEU A 51 1.35 3.68 20.56
CA LEU A 51 2.22 4.42 19.62
C LEU A 51 2.03 5.93 19.75
N HIS A 52 0.80 6.41 19.89
CA HIS A 52 0.54 7.83 20.11
C HIS A 52 1.13 8.33 21.45
N GLN A 53 1.08 7.53 22.51
CA GLN A 53 1.76 7.87 23.76
C GLN A 53 3.28 7.97 23.53
N GLY A 54 3.87 7.02 22.83
CA GLY A 54 5.30 7.04 22.48
C GLY A 54 5.70 8.24 21.62
N LEU A 55 4.83 8.70 20.71
CA LEU A 55 5.10 9.85 19.83
C LEU A 55 5.32 11.16 20.57
N THR A 56 4.79 11.32 21.79
CA THR A 56 5.01 12.53 22.60
C THR A 56 6.48 12.73 22.95
N PHE A 57 7.26 11.67 23.00
CA PHE A 57 8.68 11.67 23.34
C PHE A 57 9.58 11.30 22.16
N ALA A 58 9.00 10.74 21.09
CA ALA A 58 9.77 10.24 19.96
C ALA A 58 10.24 11.38 19.06
N THR A 59 11.51 11.31 18.66
CA THR A 59 12.14 12.25 17.72
C THR A 59 12.83 11.50 16.58
N GLY A 60 13.13 12.21 15.49
CA GLY A 60 13.91 11.67 14.38
C GLY A 60 13.34 10.35 13.82
N GLU A 61 14.20 9.36 13.70
CA GLU A 61 13.87 8.06 13.09
C GLU A 61 12.80 7.29 13.87
N ILE A 62 12.81 7.38 15.22
CA ILE A 62 11.83 6.69 16.06
C ILE A 62 10.44 7.25 15.82
N ARG A 63 10.31 8.57 15.65
CA ARG A 63 9.05 9.21 15.30
C ARG A 63 8.53 8.69 13.96
N ILE A 64 9.38 8.65 12.93
CA ILE A 64 9.01 8.14 11.60
C ILE A 64 8.54 6.68 11.69
N LYS A 65 9.30 5.82 12.36
CA LYS A 65 8.93 4.41 12.56
C LYS A 65 7.61 4.26 13.31
N SER A 66 7.35 5.08 14.31
CA SER A 66 6.10 5.03 15.08
C SER A 66 4.91 5.45 14.22
N ILE A 67 5.03 6.51 13.42
CA ILE A 67 3.98 6.95 12.47
C ILE A 67 3.74 5.87 11.42
N GLN A 68 4.79 5.25 10.88
CA GLN A 68 4.65 4.12 9.95
C GLN A 68 3.84 2.98 10.57
N LYS A 69 4.10 2.62 11.83
CA LYS A 69 3.33 1.54 12.50
C LYS A 69 1.88 1.93 12.79
N ILE A 70 1.60 3.20 13.04
CA ILE A 70 0.22 3.70 13.11
C ILE A 70 -0.47 3.51 11.76
N GLY A 71 0.16 3.93 10.67
CA GLY A 71 -0.36 3.73 9.30
C GLY A 71 -0.61 2.26 8.99
N LEU A 72 0.35 1.38 9.26
CA LEU A 72 0.22 -0.06 9.07
C LEU A 72 -0.91 -0.67 9.92
N SER A 73 -1.09 -0.20 11.17
CA SER A 73 -2.18 -0.70 12.02
C SER A 73 -3.57 -0.36 11.44
N TRP A 74 -3.73 0.85 10.89
CA TRP A 74 -4.94 1.25 10.18
C TRP A 74 -5.12 0.44 8.89
N TYR A 75 -4.05 0.23 8.12
CA TYR A 75 -4.09 -0.56 6.90
C TYR A 75 -4.55 -2.00 7.16
N PHE A 76 -3.94 -2.68 8.14
CA PHE A 76 -4.32 -4.06 8.46
C PHE A 76 -5.74 -4.18 9.01
N GLU A 77 -6.18 -3.23 9.84
CA GLU A 77 -7.56 -3.19 10.30
C GLU A 77 -8.52 -3.00 9.12
N GLY A 78 -8.22 -2.10 8.21
CA GLY A 78 -8.97 -1.89 6.97
C GLY A 78 -9.06 -3.17 6.13
N CYS A 79 -7.96 -3.89 5.96
CA CYS A 79 -7.94 -5.18 5.26
C CYS A 79 -8.85 -6.23 5.95
N VAL A 80 -8.80 -6.31 7.27
CA VAL A 80 -9.68 -7.24 8.02
C VAL A 80 -11.15 -6.87 7.86
N LEU A 81 -11.49 -5.58 7.96
CA LEU A 81 -12.86 -5.09 7.78
C LEU A 81 -13.37 -5.33 6.34
N LYS A 82 -12.50 -5.11 5.33
CA LYS A 82 -12.82 -5.42 3.93
C LYS A 82 -13.15 -6.90 3.73
N LEU A 83 -12.38 -7.80 4.34
CA LEU A 83 -12.64 -9.24 4.32
C LEU A 83 -13.95 -9.63 5.02
N GLN A 84 -14.42 -8.80 5.96
CA GLN A 84 -15.72 -8.95 6.63
C GLN A 84 -16.86 -8.27 5.85
N ASN A 85 -16.61 -7.74 4.65
CA ASN A 85 -17.54 -6.95 3.85
C ASN A 85 -18.00 -5.63 4.50
N LYS A 86 -17.28 -5.12 5.51
CA LYS A 86 -17.52 -3.83 6.16
C LYS A 86 -16.76 -2.72 5.41
N ASN A 87 -17.16 -2.51 4.14
CA ASN A 87 -16.37 -1.70 3.21
C ASN A 87 -16.29 -0.21 3.59
N LYS A 88 -17.35 0.36 4.20
CA LYS A 88 -17.34 1.76 4.65
C LYS A 88 -16.34 1.98 5.79
N GLU A 89 -16.31 1.07 6.76
CA GLU A 89 -15.36 1.10 7.87
C GLU A 89 -13.94 0.85 7.38
N ALA A 90 -13.75 -0.13 6.48
CA ALA A 90 -12.46 -0.39 5.85
C ALA A 90 -11.92 0.84 5.12
N TYR A 91 -12.76 1.53 4.35
CA TYR A 91 -12.37 2.73 3.62
C TYR A 91 -11.92 3.85 4.56
N ARG A 92 -12.61 4.05 5.71
CA ARG A 92 -12.17 5.01 6.73
C ARG A 92 -10.80 4.66 7.31
N CYS A 93 -10.55 3.38 7.59
CA CYS A 93 -9.23 2.93 8.03
C CYS A 93 -8.15 3.22 6.98
N PHE A 94 -8.43 3.02 5.70
CA PHE A 94 -7.49 3.33 4.63
C PHE A 94 -7.21 4.83 4.49
N ILE A 95 -8.20 5.71 4.73
CA ILE A 95 -7.97 7.16 4.79
C ILE A 95 -6.97 7.51 5.90
N GLU A 96 -7.12 6.95 7.10
CA GLU A 96 -6.21 7.23 8.21
C GLU A 96 -4.81 6.63 7.98
N ALA A 97 -4.74 5.44 7.37
CA ALA A 97 -3.47 4.85 6.95
C ALA A 97 -2.74 5.76 5.94
N ARG A 98 -3.44 6.24 4.91
CA ARG A 98 -2.89 7.16 3.91
C ARG A 98 -2.31 8.42 4.53
N LYS A 99 -3.03 9.06 5.45
CA LYS A 99 -2.54 10.26 6.15
C LYS A 99 -1.20 10.00 6.86
N SER A 100 -1.11 8.87 7.56
CA SER A 100 0.12 8.50 8.26
C SER A 100 1.29 8.30 7.31
N PHE A 101 1.10 7.61 6.18
CA PHE A 101 2.16 7.41 5.19
C PHE A 101 2.55 8.67 4.46
N GLN A 102 1.60 9.57 4.18
CA GLN A 102 1.87 10.89 3.62
C GLN A 102 2.71 11.77 4.57
N GLU A 103 2.43 11.73 5.89
CA GLU A 103 3.19 12.48 6.90
C GLU A 103 4.69 12.14 6.87
N ILE A 104 5.02 10.88 6.60
CA ILE A 104 6.40 10.41 6.54
C ILE A 104 6.94 10.25 5.11
N SER A 105 6.17 10.63 4.12
CA SER A 105 6.51 10.50 2.68
C SER A 105 6.80 9.05 2.25
N ASP A 106 6.16 8.07 2.89
CA ASP A 106 6.26 6.65 2.53
C ASP A 106 5.37 6.34 1.33
N LYS A 107 5.96 6.49 0.14
CA LYS A 107 5.27 6.31 -1.14
C LYS A 107 4.86 4.86 -1.41
N GLY A 108 5.65 3.89 -0.93
CA GLY A 108 5.35 2.47 -1.10
C GLY A 108 4.09 2.03 -0.37
N ASP A 109 4.03 2.36 0.92
CA ASP A 109 2.86 2.05 1.73
C ASP A 109 1.65 2.91 1.33
N GLU A 110 1.85 4.19 0.90
CA GLU A 110 0.78 5.03 0.35
C GLU A 110 0.13 4.38 -0.88
N MET A 111 0.90 3.85 -1.84
CA MET A 111 0.38 3.14 -3.01
C MET A 111 -0.44 1.91 -2.62
N SER A 112 0.04 1.14 -1.64
CA SER A 112 -0.68 -0.04 -1.16
C SER A 112 -2.06 0.31 -0.63
N VAL A 113 -2.18 1.42 0.09
CA VAL A 113 -3.45 1.94 0.59
C VAL A 113 -4.35 2.41 -0.55
N LEU A 114 -3.82 3.23 -1.47
CA LEU A 114 -4.57 3.76 -2.61
C LEU A 114 -5.17 2.64 -3.46
N LYS A 115 -4.42 1.56 -3.68
CA LYS A 115 -4.92 0.38 -4.38
C LYS A 115 -6.10 -0.28 -3.65
N GLN A 116 -6.04 -0.43 -2.32
CA GLN A 116 -7.17 -0.98 -1.56
C GLN A 116 -8.40 -0.06 -1.61
N MET A 117 -8.19 1.26 -1.62
CA MET A 117 -9.28 2.23 -1.79
C MET A 117 -9.90 2.10 -3.18
N ALA A 118 -9.08 2.04 -4.25
CA ALA A 118 -9.54 1.86 -5.62
C ALA A 118 -10.37 0.58 -5.80
N GLU A 119 -9.97 -0.52 -5.18
CA GLU A 119 -10.74 -1.78 -5.24
C GLU A 119 -12.13 -1.66 -4.57
N ILE A 120 -12.25 -0.86 -3.50
CA ILE A 120 -13.54 -0.58 -2.85
C ILE A 120 -14.36 0.37 -3.72
N GLU A 121 -13.75 1.44 -4.22
CA GLU A 121 -14.41 2.43 -5.09
C GLU A 121 -14.97 1.75 -6.33
N LYS A 122 -14.18 0.95 -7.03
CA LYS A 122 -14.59 0.19 -8.19
C LYS A 122 -15.84 -0.68 -7.95
N ARG A 123 -15.90 -1.33 -6.81
CA ARG A 123 -16.98 -2.30 -6.52
C ARG A 123 -18.23 -1.68 -5.92
N PHE A 124 -18.13 -0.57 -5.16
CA PHE A 124 -19.22 -0.08 -4.31
C PHE A 124 -19.57 1.39 -4.52
N TYR A 125 -18.77 2.14 -5.28
CA TYR A 125 -18.98 3.56 -5.50
C TYR A 125 -19.06 3.88 -7.01
N SER A 126 -17.93 4.13 -7.64
CA SER A 126 -17.85 4.53 -9.05
C SER A 126 -16.58 4.01 -9.70
N ALA A 127 -16.71 3.56 -10.96
CA ALA A 127 -15.55 3.17 -11.75
C ALA A 127 -14.65 4.38 -12.06
N ASP A 128 -15.22 5.57 -12.20
CA ASP A 128 -14.46 6.81 -12.44
C ASP A 128 -13.59 7.17 -11.23
N GLU A 129 -14.15 7.11 -10.01
CA GLU A 129 -13.39 7.33 -8.76
C GLU A 129 -12.25 6.30 -8.63
N ALA A 130 -12.53 5.04 -8.94
CA ALA A 130 -11.51 4.01 -8.94
C ALA A 130 -10.42 4.27 -9.99
N MET A 131 -10.77 4.77 -11.17
CA MET A 131 -9.81 5.15 -12.22
C MET A 131 -8.90 6.28 -11.74
N GLU A 132 -9.45 7.32 -11.13
CA GLU A 132 -8.66 8.41 -10.55
C GLU A 132 -7.67 7.87 -9.50
N ARG A 133 -8.11 6.95 -8.67
CA ARG A 133 -7.28 6.35 -7.63
C ARG A 133 -6.15 5.50 -8.21
N TYR A 134 -6.43 4.69 -9.23
CA TYR A 134 -5.38 3.94 -9.93
C TYR A 134 -4.43 4.87 -10.69
N ASN A 135 -4.89 6.00 -11.23
CA ASN A 135 -4.02 7.02 -11.81
C ASN A 135 -3.05 7.60 -10.75
N GLU A 136 -3.52 7.89 -9.54
CA GLU A 136 -2.64 8.29 -8.44
C GLU A 136 -1.56 7.22 -8.17
N VAL A 137 -1.95 5.95 -8.09
CA VAL A 137 -1.00 4.83 -7.87
C VAL A 137 0.04 4.76 -8.99
N VAL A 138 -0.39 4.84 -10.26
CA VAL A 138 0.51 4.85 -11.42
C VAL A 138 1.49 6.01 -11.35
N ASN A 139 1.01 7.21 -11.01
CA ASN A 139 1.87 8.39 -10.91
C ASN A 139 2.92 8.27 -9.79
N ILE A 140 2.56 7.68 -8.67
CA ILE A 140 3.52 7.41 -7.58
C ILE A 140 4.51 6.31 -8.01
N ALA A 141 4.02 5.22 -8.62
CA ALA A 141 4.84 4.11 -9.07
C ALA A 141 5.91 4.51 -10.09
N ARG A 142 5.63 5.53 -10.92
CA ARG A 142 6.63 6.09 -11.84
C ARG A 142 7.78 6.81 -11.14
N GLN A 143 7.58 7.28 -9.91
CA GLN A 143 8.57 8.02 -9.13
C GLN A 143 9.49 7.10 -8.31
N ILE A 144 9.10 5.86 -8.12
CA ILE A 144 9.87 4.86 -7.37
C ILE A 144 10.24 3.69 -8.29
N PRO A 145 11.41 3.06 -8.08
CA PRO A 145 11.89 1.96 -8.91
C PRO A 145 11.20 0.63 -8.57
N ASP A 146 9.84 0.63 -8.53
CA ASP A 146 9.04 -0.56 -8.28
C ASP A 146 8.18 -0.91 -9.50
N THR A 147 8.77 -1.70 -10.39
CA THR A 147 8.13 -2.16 -11.63
C THR A 147 6.92 -3.04 -11.36
N LEU A 148 6.96 -3.89 -10.32
CA LEU A 148 5.86 -4.80 -10.01
C LEU A 148 4.65 -4.03 -9.52
N MET A 149 4.84 -3.02 -8.68
CA MET A 149 3.76 -2.17 -8.19
C MET A 149 3.13 -1.37 -9.33
N TRP A 150 3.94 -0.89 -10.27
CA TRP A 150 3.43 -0.21 -11.46
C TRP A 150 2.59 -1.12 -12.35
N ILE A 151 3.07 -2.34 -12.67
CA ILE A 151 2.31 -3.34 -13.41
C ILE A 151 0.98 -3.67 -12.70
N ASP A 152 1.00 -3.79 -11.39
CA ASP A 152 -0.19 -4.10 -10.60
C ASP A 152 -1.22 -2.95 -10.64
N ALA A 153 -0.74 -1.69 -10.63
CA ALA A 153 -1.60 -0.53 -10.83
C ALA A 153 -2.23 -0.49 -12.23
N LEU A 154 -1.44 -0.77 -13.27
CA LEU A 154 -1.94 -0.85 -14.64
C LEU A 154 -2.97 -1.97 -14.83
N LYS A 155 -2.80 -3.12 -14.16
CA LYS A 155 -3.83 -4.17 -14.10
C LYS A 155 -5.12 -3.67 -13.46
N GLY A 156 -5.01 -2.87 -12.40
CA GLY A 156 -6.16 -2.22 -11.78
C GLY A 156 -6.92 -1.33 -12.75
N GLN A 157 -6.20 -0.45 -13.47
CA GLN A 157 -6.77 0.40 -14.52
C GLN A 157 -7.45 -0.42 -15.62
N SER A 158 -6.78 -1.46 -16.12
CA SER A 158 -7.35 -2.36 -17.14
C SER A 158 -8.67 -2.97 -16.66
N GLY A 159 -8.75 -3.38 -15.38
CA GLY A 159 -9.99 -3.89 -14.80
C GLY A 159 -11.11 -2.84 -14.73
N VAL A 160 -10.78 -1.56 -14.50
CA VAL A 160 -11.77 -0.47 -14.52
C VAL A 160 -12.24 -0.16 -15.92
N LEU A 161 -11.33 -0.04 -16.92
CA LEU A 161 -11.66 0.18 -18.32
C LEU A 161 -12.64 -0.87 -18.84
N LYS A 162 -12.42 -2.13 -18.49
CA LYS A 162 -13.32 -3.23 -18.82
C LYS A 162 -14.73 -3.03 -18.25
N GLU A 163 -14.84 -2.56 -17.01
CA GLU A 163 -16.13 -2.31 -16.36
C GLU A 163 -16.86 -1.09 -16.96
N LEU A 164 -16.11 -0.07 -17.38
CA LEU A 164 -16.64 1.10 -18.08
C LEU A 164 -17.07 0.78 -19.53
N GLY A 165 -16.62 -0.34 -20.10
CA GLY A 165 -16.86 -0.69 -21.50
C GLY A 165 -15.95 0.04 -22.48
N GLU A 166 -14.87 0.65 -21.99
CA GLU A 166 -13.84 1.32 -22.79
C GLU A 166 -12.92 0.25 -23.41
N TRP A 167 -13.46 -0.46 -24.41
CA TRP A 167 -12.84 -1.69 -24.94
C TRP A 167 -11.56 -1.43 -25.72
N GLU A 168 -11.44 -0.28 -26.39
CA GLU A 168 -10.25 0.07 -27.15
C GLU A 168 -9.07 0.33 -26.21
N GLU A 169 -9.24 1.17 -25.21
CA GLU A 169 -8.26 1.48 -24.18
C GLU A 169 -7.90 0.24 -23.35
N TYR A 170 -8.91 -0.57 -23.02
CA TYR A 170 -8.71 -1.85 -22.34
C TYR A 170 -7.79 -2.76 -23.15
N LEU A 171 -8.03 -2.91 -24.46
CA LEU A 171 -7.25 -3.79 -25.32
C LEU A 171 -5.80 -3.29 -25.46
N GLN A 172 -5.62 -1.99 -25.69
CA GLN A 172 -4.30 -1.36 -25.79
C GLN A 172 -3.50 -1.56 -24.48
N LEU A 173 -4.12 -1.30 -23.33
CA LEU A 173 -3.47 -1.46 -22.04
C LEU A 173 -3.17 -2.94 -21.74
N SER A 174 -4.05 -3.86 -22.13
CA SER A 174 -3.83 -5.31 -21.95
C SER A 174 -2.66 -5.82 -22.76
N LEU A 175 -2.53 -5.41 -24.04
CA LEU A 175 -1.40 -5.76 -24.89
C LEU A 175 -0.08 -5.20 -24.32
N ARG A 176 -0.11 -3.98 -23.81
CA ARG A 176 1.06 -3.39 -23.12
C ARG A 176 1.44 -4.16 -21.87
N LEU A 177 0.46 -4.56 -21.05
CA LEU A 177 0.69 -5.36 -19.85
C LEU A 177 1.29 -6.72 -20.19
N ASP A 178 0.81 -7.40 -21.22
CA ASP A 178 1.35 -8.69 -21.66
C ASP A 178 2.81 -8.55 -22.09
N SER A 179 3.16 -7.48 -22.81
CA SER A 179 4.53 -7.15 -23.17
C SER A 179 5.39 -6.89 -21.93
N LEU A 180 4.92 -6.07 -20.99
CA LEU A 180 5.65 -5.77 -19.76
C LEU A 180 5.86 -7.00 -18.90
N MET A 181 4.86 -7.87 -18.79
CA MET A 181 4.92 -9.08 -17.97
C MET A 181 5.83 -10.16 -18.56
N SER A 182 5.81 -10.35 -19.88
CA SER A 182 6.67 -11.34 -20.55
C SER A 182 8.15 -10.96 -20.48
N ASN A 183 8.45 -9.71 -20.24
CA ASN A 183 9.79 -9.16 -20.28
C ASN A 183 10.25 -8.58 -18.91
N VAL A 184 9.54 -8.91 -17.81
CA VAL A 184 10.00 -8.56 -16.45
C VAL A 184 11.38 -9.19 -16.22
N GLY A 185 12.45 -8.36 -16.29
CA GLY A 185 13.84 -8.80 -16.22
C GLY A 185 14.66 -8.51 -17.48
N ASP A 186 14.04 -8.13 -18.59
CA ASP A 186 14.75 -7.67 -19.78
C ASP A 186 15.28 -6.23 -19.57
N VAL A 187 16.56 -6.04 -19.88
CA VAL A 187 17.25 -4.75 -19.76
C VAL A 187 16.55 -3.66 -20.60
N ASN A 188 15.98 -4.01 -21.75
CA ASN A 188 15.30 -3.06 -22.64
C ASN A 188 14.04 -2.47 -21.98
N ILE A 189 13.30 -3.27 -21.24
CA ILE A 189 12.13 -2.79 -20.51
C ILE A 189 12.52 -1.93 -19.31
N GLN A 190 13.60 -2.27 -18.63
CA GLN A 190 14.16 -1.39 -17.61
C GLN A 190 14.56 -0.02 -18.20
N MET A 191 15.05 0.00 -19.43
CA MET A 191 15.35 1.24 -20.16
C MET A 191 14.08 2.01 -20.53
N GLU A 192 13.05 1.36 -21.06
CA GLU A 192 11.75 1.96 -21.40
C GLU A 192 11.08 2.56 -20.17
N LEU A 193 11.04 1.81 -19.07
CA LEU A 193 10.53 2.27 -17.79
C LEU A 193 11.31 3.49 -17.24
N ASN A 194 12.62 3.48 -17.38
CA ASN A 194 13.47 4.60 -16.97
C ASN A 194 13.28 5.82 -17.87
N TYR A 195 13.06 5.63 -19.18
CA TYR A 195 12.76 6.71 -20.13
C TYR A 195 11.42 7.37 -19.79
N GLU A 196 10.36 6.60 -19.59
CA GLU A 196 9.05 7.14 -19.17
C GLU A 196 9.10 7.84 -17.81
N ARG A 197 9.97 7.40 -16.90
CA ARG A 197 10.24 8.09 -15.63
C ARG A 197 11.01 9.40 -15.83
N GLY A 198 11.97 9.44 -16.76
CA GLY A 198 12.79 10.62 -17.07
C GLY A 198 11.99 11.73 -17.73
N ASP A 199 11.07 11.43 -18.63
CA ASP A 199 10.22 12.43 -19.30
C ASP A 199 9.29 13.19 -18.33
N ASN A 200 8.92 12.58 -17.20
CA ASN A 200 8.11 13.21 -16.17
C ASN A 200 8.90 14.07 -15.17
N ALA A 201 10.23 13.96 -15.14
CA ALA A 201 11.09 14.77 -14.28
C ALA A 201 11.42 16.15 -14.89
N GLN A 202 11.07 16.38 -16.16
CA GLN A 202 11.35 17.64 -16.90
C GLN A 202 10.11 18.47 -17.21
N LYS A 203 8.93 18.09 -16.72
CA LYS A 203 7.69 18.84 -16.80
C LYS A 203 7.23 19.30 -15.41
#